data_1e913a003b9cacb8e9a15b806f227d4c
#
_entry.id   1e913a003b9cacb8e9a15b806f227d4c
#
_cell.length_a   1.000
_cell.length_b   1.000
_cell.length_c   1.000
_cell.angle_alpha   90.00
_cell.angle_beta   90.00
_cell.angle_gamma   90.00
#
_symmetry.space_group_name_H-M   'P 1'
#
loop_
_entity.id
_entity.type
_entity.pdbx_description
1 polymer ?
#
loop_
_entity_poly.entity_id
_entity_poly.type
_entity_poly.pdbx_seq_one_letter_code
_entity_poly.pdbx_strand_id
1 'polypeptide(L)'
;FITNGKWLDIEKTFRYISRVSFTDNRNIDKSCARIDISTIYQSNGKDWNGIDEKKDKPIYEVEIEALNNYGCNKDNMKNSILFALKSVLCGVQDSCLPMKTAEIKKVNDAYSKISTDLADNIPWYNGPQPVTFQQEDVTIVCSPSRILEGGAKKTDKKTDKKKDKDKKSSPETNSGSYNITNKADGTRKLLFIFDDNTFFVDKLKQIQKTEIELKYDDNIEDKYNNTILDGELVTLRNGKMQYQVFDIYAYRNKSCLSMTFPERENLFKNVVDILQDSKNNISVICKKFQNVDRAGIEYIQGLNKFNSENVDSGFENDGMILTPTGSVSGHNNTDKVYKWKSVEQTTIDFKVKVIDTKINVSQNGTE
;
A
#
# COMPACT_ATOMS: atom_id res chain seq x y z
N PHE A 1 -18.26 16.99 -51.63
CA PHE A 1 -18.18 15.89 -52.58
C PHE A 1 -16.80 15.90 -53.20
N ILE A 2 -15.94 14.91 -52.87
CA ILE A 2 -14.58 14.73 -53.42
C ILE A 2 -14.76 13.86 -54.68
N THR A 3 -14.76 14.49 -55.83
CA THR A 3 -14.86 13.79 -57.13
C THR A 3 -13.47 13.69 -57.79
N ASN A 4 -13.17 12.49 -58.29
CA ASN A 4 -12.14 12.19 -59.27
C ASN A 4 -10.67 12.48 -58.89
N GLY A 5 -9.99 11.49 -58.34
CA GLY A 5 -8.53 11.45 -58.25
C GLY A 5 -7.92 12.28 -57.14
N LYS A 6 -8.52 13.39 -56.75
CA LYS A 6 -7.98 14.29 -55.68
C LYS A 6 -7.95 13.66 -54.28
N TRP A 7 -8.76 12.63 -54.01
CA TRP A 7 -8.73 11.91 -52.74
C TRP A 7 -7.40 11.20 -52.49
N LEU A 8 -6.79 10.66 -53.52
CA LEU A 8 -5.51 9.94 -53.39
C LEU A 8 -4.34 10.87 -53.04
N ASP A 9 -4.42 12.14 -53.40
CA ASP A 9 -3.36 13.12 -53.20
C ASP A 9 -3.44 13.91 -51.89
N ILE A 10 -4.54 13.77 -51.16
CA ILE A 10 -4.77 14.48 -49.91
C ILE A 10 -4.11 13.68 -48.79
N GLU A 11 -3.39 14.37 -47.89
CA GLU A 11 -2.95 13.79 -46.63
C GLU A 11 -4.14 13.41 -45.76
N LYS A 12 -4.12 12.21 -45.24
CA LYS A 12 -5.17 11.60 -44.41
C LYS A 12 -4.59 11.22 -43.07
N THR A 13 -5.43 11.24 -42.04
CA THR A 13 -5.13 10.63 -40.75
C THR A 13 -5.80 9.26 -40.72
N PHE A 14 -4.98 8.24 -40.59
CA PHE A 14 -5.42 6.87 -40.40
C PHE A 14 -5.41 6.53 -38.95
N ARG A 15 -6.46 5.92 -38.45
CA ARG A 15 -6.55 5.48 -37.05
C ARG A 15 -6.89 3.98 -37.01
N TYR A 16 -6.04 3.22 -36.33
CA TYR A 16 -6.38 1.85 -35.93
C TYR A 16 -6.87 1.88 -34.51
N ILE A 17 -8.08 1.41 -34.25
CA ILE A 17 -8.76 1.50 -32.97
C ILE A 17 -9.08 0.09 -32.49
N SER A 18 -8.53 -0.27 -31.33
CA SER A 18 -8.96 -1.42 -30.54
C SER A 18 -9.81 -0.91 -29.38
N ARG A 19 -11.10 -1.30 -29.31
CA ARG A 19 -12.06 -0.77 -28.34
C ARG A 19 -12.70 -1.88 -27.52
N VAL A 20 -12.82 -1.64 -26.22
CA VAL A 20 -13.62 -2.44 -25.29
C VAL A 20 -14.71 -1.56 -24.72
N SER A 21 -15.95 -2.05 -24.77
CA SER A 21 -17.13 -1.32 -24.31
C SER A 21 -17.73 -1.96 -23.06
N PHE A 22 -18.11 -1.15 -22.09
CA PHE A 22 -18.71 -1.56 -20.83
C PHE A 22 -20.06 -0.89 -20.66
N THR A 23 -21.05 -1.68 -20.25
CA THR A 23 -22.37 -1.18 -19.83
C THR A 23 -22.68 -1.69 -18.42
N ASP A 24 -23.52 -0.97 -17.69
CA ASP A 24 -23.96 -1.42 -16.36
C ASP A 24 -24.91 -2.62 -16.50
N ASN A 25 -24.45 -3.81 -16.09
CA ASN A 25 -25.20 -5.05 -16.20
C ASN A 25 -26.24 -5.27 -15.08
N ARG A 26 -26.24 -4.41 -14.04
CA ARG A 26 -27.24 -4.50 -12.96
C ARG A 26 -28.67 -4.23 -13.47
N ASN A 27 -28.78 -3.58 -14.61
CA ASN A 27 -30.02 -3.30 -15.30
C ASN A 27 -29.74 -3.16 -16.82
N ILE A 28 -29.42 -4.27 -17.48
CA ILE A 28 -29.03 -4.27 -18.93
C ILE A 28 -30.04 -3.53 -19.78
N ASP A 29 -31.35 -3.73 -19.50
CA ASP A 29 -32.44 -3.09 -20.28
C ASP A 29 -32.62 -1.60 -19.94
N LYS A 30 -31.95 -1.08 -18.92
CA LYS A 30 -32.06 0.30 -18.44
C LYS A 30 -30.74 1.05 -18.40
N SER A 31 -29.65 0.46 -18.86
CA SER A 31 -28.38 1.18 -18.95
C SER A 31 -28.48 2.26 -20.01
N CYS A 32 -28.39 3.51 -19.58
CA CYS A 32 -28.46 4.68 -20.45
C CYS A 32 -27.08 5.30 -20.71
N ALA A 33 -26.00 4.61 -20.34
CA ALA A 33 -24.63 5.03 -20.60
C ALA A 33 -23.74 3.83 -20.94
N ARG A 34 -22.73 4.09 -21.77
CA ARG A 34 -21.66 3.15 -22.13
C ARG A 34 -20.32 3.82 -21.89
N ILE A 35 -19.36 3.07 -21.38
CA ILE A 35 -17.96 3.46 -21.26
C ILE A 35 -17.19 2.72 -22.34
N ASP A 36 -16.51 3.44 -23.21
CA ASP A 36 -15.64 2.90 -24.24
C ASP A 36 -14.19 3.20 -23.90
N ILE A 37 -13.36 2.17 -23.82
CA ILE A 37 -11.92 2.30 -23.64
C ILE A 37 -11.25 1.88 -24.91
N SER A 38 -10.49 2.80 -25.55
CA SER A 38 -9.88 2.60 -26.86
C SER A 38 -8.37 2.76 -26.78
N THR A 39 -7.65 1.84 -27.39
CA THR A 39 -6.24 1.98 -27.74
C THR A 39 -6.17 2.35 -29.22
N ILE A 40 -5.55 3.47 -29.54
CA ILE A 40 -5.54 4.06 -30.87
C ILE A 40 -4.11 4.24 -31.32
N TYR A 41 -3.81 3.71 -32.50
CA TYR A 41 -2.60 4.05 -33.23
C TYR A 41 -2.96 4.94 -34.38
N GLN A 42 -2.20 6.01 -34.61
CA GLN A 42 -2.48 7.02 -35.63
C GLN A 42 -1.26 7.22 -36.51
N SER A 43 -1.48 7.25 -37.81
CA SER A 43 -0.48 7.66 -38.78
C SER A 43 -1.06 8.70 -39.73
N ASN A 44 -0.21 9.59 -40.24
CA ASN A 44 -0.58 10.59 -41.25
C ASN A 44 0.13 10.26 -42.57
N GLY A 45 -0.58 10.41 -43.67
CA GLY A 45 -0.01 10.15 -44.98
C GLY A 45 -1.07 10.10 -46.08
N LYS A 46 -0.64 9.91 -47.32
CA LYS A 46 -1.57 9.70 -48.43
C LYS A 46 -2.21 8.32 -48.39
N ASP A 47 -1.40 7.32 -47.99
CA ASP A 47 -1.79 5.92 -47.91
C ASP A 47 -1.56 5.34 -46.54
N TRP A 48 -2.25 4.26 -46.21
CA TRP A 48 -2.04 3.49 -44.98
C TRP A 48 -0.81 2.62 -45.12
N ASN A 49 0.23 2.93 -44.34
CA ASN A 49 1.51 2.20 -44.36
C ASN A 49 1.61 1.15 -43.25
N GLY A 50 0.54 0.84 -42.55
CA GLY A 50 0.52 -0.04 -41.41
C GLY A 50 0.91 0.65 -40.09
N ILE A 51 0.86 -0.08 -39.00
CA ILE A 51 1.29 0.35 -37.67
C ILE A 51 2.65 -0.28 -37.39
N ASP A 52 3.61 0.53 -36.99
CA ASP A 52 4.87 0.08 -36.41
C ASP A 52 4.79 0.24 -34.90
N GLU A 53 4.38 -0.81 -34.16
CA GLU A 53 4.23 -0.78 -32.70
C GLU A 53 5.50 -0.37 -31.95
N LYS A 54 6.67 -0.42 -32.60
CA LYS A 54 7.94 0.03 -32.00
C LYS A 54 8.15 1.53 -32.12
N LYS A 55 7.51 2.16 -33.09
CA LYS A 55 7.65 3.60 -33.39
C LYS A 55 6.42 4.38 -33.03
N ASP A 56 5.24 3.80 -33.27
CA ASP A 56 3.97 4.47 -33.07
C ASP A 56 3.52 4.32 -31.62
N LYS A 57 3.43 5.44 -30.91
CA LYS A 57 2.95 5.43 -29.53
C LYS A 57 1.43 5.34 -29.51
N PRO A 58 0.83 4.44 -28.71
CA PRO A 58 -0.60 4.36 -28.57
C PRO A 58 -1.17 5.60 -27.87
N ILE A 59 -2.33 6.03 -28.30
CA ILE A 59 -3.18 7.00 -27.63
C ILE A 59 -4.29 6.22 -26.94
N TYR A 60 -4.53 6.50 -25.67
CA TYR A 60 -5.60 5.89 -24.89
C TYR A 60 -6.74 6.89 -24.78
N GLU A 61 -7.93 6.50 -25.22
CA GLU A 61 -9.14 7.31 -25.09
C GLU A 61 -10.16 6.59 -24.22
N VAL A 62 -10.80 7.34 -23.32
CA VAL A 62 -11.96 6.87 -22.56
C VAL A 62 -13.13 7.78 -22.88
N GLU A 63 -14.19 7.20 -23.43
CA GLU A 63 -15.40 7.91 -23.83
C GLU A 63 -16.58 7.44 -22.99
N ILE A 64 -17.47 8.35 -22.60
CA ILE A 64 -18.74 8.04 -21.96
C ILE A 64 -19.84 8.50 -22.90
N GLU A 65 -20.58 7.53 -23.42
CA GLU A 65 -21.68 7.81 -24.33
C GLU A 65 -23.04 7.64 -23.65
N ALA A 66 -23.95 8.60 -23.89
CA ALA A 66 -25.34 8.45 -23.52
C ALA A 66 -26.03 7.54 -24.54
N LEU A 67 -26.68 6.50 -24.07
CA LEU A 67 -27.45 5.58 -24.94
C LEU A 67 -28.93 5.97 -24.93
N ASN A 68 -29.47 6.16 -26.12
CA ASN A 68 -30.90 6.43 -26.27
C ASN A 68 -31.69 5.11 -26.39
N ASN A 69 -31.62 4.28 -25.36
CA ASN A 69 -32.32 3.02 -25.32
C ASN A 69 -33.79 3.19 -24.89
N TYR A 70 -34.65 2.25 -25.32
CA TYR A 70 -36.04 2.22 -24.91
C TYR A 70 -36.14 2.12 -23.38
N GLY A 71 -36.78 3.11 -22.74
CA GLY A 71 -36.87 3.21 -21.27
C GLY A 71 -35.91 4.17 -20.61
N CYS A 72 -34.98 4.79 -21.33
CA CYS A 72 -34.14 5.86 -20.83
C CYS A 72 -34.92 7.17 -20.73
N ASN A 73 -35.34 7.50 -19.53
CA ASN A 73 -35.80 8.85 -19.22
C ASN A 73 -34.64 9.76 -18.83
N LYS A 74 -34.88 11.06 -18.66
CA LYS A 74 -33.87 12.07 -18.35
C LYS A 74 -33.12 11.77 -17.05
N ASP A 75 -33.81 11.28 -16.02
CA ASP A 75 -33.22 11.01 -14.71
C ASP A 75 -32.37 9.73 -14.74
N ASN A 76 -32.85 8.69 -15.42
CA ASN A 76 -32.09 7.46 -15.62
C ASN A 76 -30.79 7.72 -16.41
N MET A 77 -30.88 8.54 -17.47
CA MET A 77 -29.72 8.94 -18.27
C MET A 77 -28.72 9.72 -17.43
N LYS A 78 -29.17 10.72 -16.66
CA LYS A 78 -28.31 11.50 -15.77
C LYS A 78 -27.60 10.58 -14.75
N ASN A 79 -28.33 9.68 -14.10
CA ASN A 79 -27.77 8.79 -13.09
C ASN A 79 -26.76 7.80 -13.70
N SER A 80 -27.04 7.27 -14.88
CA SER A 80 -26.13 6.37 -15.59
C SER A 80 -24.84 7.07 -16.01
N ILE A 81 -24.92 8.30 -16.52
CA ILE A 81 -23.74 9.10 -16.90
C ILE A 81 -22.91 9.45 -15.66
N LEU A 82 -23.54 9.87 -14.55
CA LEU A 82 -22.85 10.18 -13.31
C LEU A 82 -22.16 8.94 -12.72
N PHE A 83 -22.82 7.78 -12.80
CA PHE A 83 -22.22 6.52 -12.38
C PHE A 83 -21.01 6.15 -13.25
N ALA A 84 -21.14 6.23 -14.57
CA ALA A 84 -20.06 5.97 -15.52
C ALA A 84 -18.86 6.93 -15.28
N LEU A 85 -19.14 8.23 -15.11
CA LEU A 85 -18.12 9.23 -14.81
C LEU A 85 -17.39 8.93 -13.49
N LYS A 86 -18.15 8.62 -12.43
CA LYS A 86 -17.55 8.21 -11.14
C LYS A 86 -16.65 6.98 -11.31
N SER A 87 -17.11 5.96 -12.03
CA SER A 87 -16.36 4.72 -12.27
C SER A 87 -15.05 4.98 -13.03
N VAL A 88 -15.09 5.80 -14.08
CA VAL A 88 -13.90 6.19 -14.84
C VAL A 88 -12.92 6.97 -13.97
N LEU A 89 -13.39 7.96 -13.20
CA LEU A 89 -12.53 8.75 -12.32
C LEU A 89 -11.91 7.90 -11.21
N CYS A 90 -12.67 6.97 -10.63
CA CYS A 90 -12.14 6.02 -9.65
C CYS A 90 -11.04 5.15 -10.27
N GLY A 91 -11.24 4.64 -11.48
CA GLY A 91 -10.24 3.83 -12.17
C GLY A 91 -8.97 4.62 -12.52
N VAL A 92 -9.11 5.85 -13.03
CA VAL A 92 -7.96 6.71 -13.36
C VAL A 92 -7.17 7.13 -12.12
N GLN A 93 -7.86 7.36 -11.00
CA GLN A 93 -7.23 7.77 -9.74
C GLN A 93 -6.81 6.57 -8.86
N ASP A 94 -7.11 5.35 -9.30
CA ASP A 94 -6.93 4.13 -8.50
C ASP A 94 -7.51 4.28 -7.08
N SER A 95 -8.72 4.83 -6.97
CA SER A 95 -9.33 5.23 -5.70
C SER A 95 -10.77 4.76 -5.62
N CYS A 96 -11.23 4.37 -4.43
CA CYS A 96 -12.62 3.99 -4.21
C CYS A 96 -13.58 5.18 -4.39
N LEU A 97 -13.12 6.39 -4.11
CA LEU A 97 -13.85 7.64 -4.26
C LEU A 97 -13.07 8.62 -5.13
N PRO A 98 -13.70 9.25 -6.13
CA PRO A 98 -13.02 10.23 -6.95
C PRO A 98 -12.77 11.51 -6.16
N MET A 99 -11.59 12.09 -6.35
CA MET A 99 -11.16 13.35 -5.72
C MET A 99 -11.04 14.46 -6.75
N LYS A 100 -11.34 15.70 -6.35
CA LYS A 100 -11.01 16.88 -7.14
C LYS A 100 -9.50 17.12 -7.13
N THR A 101 -8.95 17.64 -8.22
CA THR A 101 -7.51 17.99 -8.32
C THR A 101 -7.03 18.86 -7.16
N ALA A 102 -7.86 19.83 -6.73
CA ALA A 102 -7.54 20.68 -5.59
C ALA A 102 -7.50 19.90 -4.26
N GLU A 103 -8.36 18.89 -4.08
CA GLU A 103 -8.36 18.01 -2.92
C GLU A 103 -7.11 17.13 -2.92
N ILE A 104 -6.77 16.51 -4.06
CA ILE A 104 -5.54 15.72 -4.22
C ILE A 104 -4.32 16.55 -3.82
N LYS A 105 -4.22 17.79 -4.34
CA LYS A 105 -3.12 18.68 -4.00
C LYS A 105 -3.07 19.01 -2.50
N LYS A 106 -4.22 19.35 -1.90
CA LYS A 106 -4.31 19.68 -0.46
C LYS A 106 -3.84 18.52 0.42
N VAL A 107 -4.25 17.28 0.09
CA VAL A 107 -3.88 16.08 0.85
C VAL A 107 -2.40 15.75 0.64
N ASN A 108 -1.89 15.85 -0.59
CA ASN A 108 -0.48 15.66 -0.89
C ASN A 108 0.42 16.64 -0.12
N ASP A 109 0.07 17.92 -0.12
CA ASP A 109 0.84 18.96 0.58
C ASP A 109 0.83 18.69 2.10
N ALA A 110 -0.33 18.32 2.68
CA ALA A 110 -0.45 18.00 4.09
C ALA A 110 0.36 16.74 4.47
N TYR A 111 0.26 15.67 3.67
CA TYR A 111 1.02 14.44 3.91
C TYR A 111 2.53 14.67 3.78
N SER A 112 2.97 15.39 2.76
CA SER A 112 4.38 15.72 2.56
C SER A 112 4.95 16.52 3.71
N LYS A 113 4.20 17.51 4.21
CA LYS A 113 4.60 18.31 5.36
C LYS A 113 4.80 17.47 6.61
N ILE A 114 3.78 16.68 7.01
CA ILE A 114 3.89 15.84 8.21
C ILE A 114 4.98 14.79 8.08
N SER A 115 5.12 14.20 6.90
CA SER A 115 6.16 13.20 6.60
C SER A 115 7.57 13.80 6.74
N THR A 116 7.78 15.02 6.28
CA THR A 116 9.05 15.75 6.43
C THR A 116 9.36 16.02 7.90
N ASP A 117 8.35 16.43 8.67
CA ASP A 117 8.50 16.72 10.12
C ASP A 117 8.78 15.43 10.92
N LEU A 118 8.28 14.27 10.46
CA LEU A 118 8.47 12.96 11.12
C LEU A 118 9.88 12.40 10.97
N ALA A 119 10.48 12.51 9.80
CA ALA A 119 11.64 11.73 9.42
C ALA A 119 12.81 12.60 8.94
N ASP A 120 13.22 13.58 9.74
CA ASP A 120 14.42 14.39 9.50
C ASP A 120 14.58 14.87 8.04
N ASN A 121 13.54 15.48 7.50
CA ASN A 121 13.45 15.95 6.12
C ASN A 121 13.34 14.88 5.04
N ILE A 122 12.86 13.68 5.35
CA ILE A 122 12.50 12.70 4.32
C ILE A 122 11.05 12.96 3.88
N PRO A 123 10.81 13.57 2.73
CA PRO A 123 9.46 13.70 2.19
C PRO A 123 8.93 12.29 1.83
N TRP A 124 7.66 12.04 2.15
CA TRP A 124 7.01 10.75 1.87
C TRP A 124 7.59 9.57 2.64
N TYR A 125 7.65 9.72 3.95
CA TYR A 125 8.05 8.64 4.85
C TYR A 125 7.09 7.44 4.73
N ASN A 126 7.64 6.26 4.46
CA ASN A 126 6.89 5.01 4.23
C ASN A 126 7.06 3.98 5.35
N GLY A 127 7.59 4.40 6.50
CA GLY A 127 7.91 3.49 7.59
C GLY A 127 9.15 2.61 7.33
N PRO A 128 9.59 1.84 8.35
CA PRO A 128 10.71 0.94 8.21
C PRO A 128 10.40 -0.17 7.21
N GLN A 129 11.41 -0.54 6.42
CA GLN A 129 11.28 -1.64 5.47
C GLN A 129 11.80 -2.93 6.09
N PRO A 130 10.99 -4.00 6.17
CA PRO A 130 11.45 -5.28 6.70
C PRO A 130 12.58 -5.86 5.87
N VAL A 131 13.68 -6.25 6.53
CA VAL A 131 14.79 -6.99 5.93
C VAL A 131 14.58 -8.49 6.08
N THR A 132 15.13 -9.27 5.16
CA THR A 132 15.05 -10.74 5.28
C THR A 132 15.85 -11.21 6.48
N PHE A 133 15.22 -12.04 7.32
CA PHE A 133 15.86 -12.64 8.48
C PHE A 133 16.89 -13.68 8.05
N GLN A 134 18.12 -13.50 8.47
CA GLN A 134 19.24 -14.38 8.13
C GLN A 134 19.67 -15.20 9.38
N GLN A 135 20.49 -16.22 9.15
CA GLN A 135 20.99 -17.07 10.23
C GLN A 135 21.78 -16.27 11.28
N GLU A 136 22.51 -15.26 10.85
CA GLU A 136 23.28 -14.37 11.75
C GLU A 136 22.36 -13.54 12.66
N ASP A 137 21.17 -13.19 12.18
CA ASP A 137 20.20 -12.38 12.93
C ASP A 137 19.58 -13.14 14.10
N VAL A 138 19.62 -14.50 14.08
CA VAL A 138 19.12 -15.34 15.19
C VAL A 138 19.80 -14.99 16.50
N THR A 139 21.09 -14.72 16.49
CA THR A 139 21.83 -14.34 17.69
C THR A 139 21.43 -12.97 18.22
N ILE A 140 21.03 -12.05 17.37
CA ILE A 140 20.57 -10.70 17.74
C ILE A 140 19.19 -10.79 18.38
N VAL A 141 18.29 -11.51 17.75
CA VAL A 141 16.89 -11.62 18.16
C VAL A 141 16.71 -12.53 19.38
N CYS A 142 17.53 -13.58 19.50
CA CYS A 142 17.43 -14.58 20.57
C CYS A 142 18.36 -14.35 21.77
N SER A 143 19.19 -13.31 21.77
CA SER A 143 20.14 -13.04 22.87
C SER A 143 19.95 -11.62 23.45
N PRO A 144 18.99 -11.42 24.34
CA PRO A 144 18.72 -10.12 24.96
C PRO A 144 19.90 -9.52 25.73
N SER A 145 20.83 -10.36 26.17
CA SER A 145 21.90 -9.98 27.09
C SER A 145 23.12 -9.30 26.45
N ARG A 146 23.22 -9.24 25.12
CA ARG A 146 24.39 -8.64 24.44
C ARG A 146 24.38 -7.12 24.35
N ILE A 147 23.27 -6.48 24.66
CA ILE A 147 23.13 -5.02 24.52
C ILE A 147 23.73 -4.28 25.72
N LEU A 148 23.96 -4.96 26.86
CA LEU A 148 24.61 -4.37 28.00
C LEU A 148 26.15 -4.30 27.88
N GLU A 149 26.78 -5.02 26.95
CA GLU A 149 28.25 -5.07 26.81
C GLU A 149 28.82 -4.30 25.59
N GLY A 150 28.00 -3.81 24.71
CA GLY A 150 28.42 -3.16 23.47
C GLY A 150 28.96 -1.73 23.57
N GLY A 151 29.04 -1.15 24.76
CA GLY A 151 29.42 0.26 24.99
C GLY A 151 30.82 0.53 25.51
N ALA A 152 31.67 -0.45 25.74
CA ALA A 152 33.00 -0.21 26.30
C ALA A 152 34.13 -0.78 25.46
N LYS A 153 34.58 -0.03 24.44
CA LYS A 153 35.96 -0.14 23.97
C LYS A 153 36.84 0.36 25.11
N LYS A 154 37.51 -0.57 25.78
CA LYS A 154 38.63 -0.25 26.67
C LYS A 154 39.71 0.45 25.87
N THR A 155 39.80 1.74 25.98
CA THR A 155 41.06 2.46 25.79
C THR A 155 41.57 2.74 27.18
N ASP A 156 42.61 1.99 27.58
CA ASP A 156 43.42 2.32 28.75
C ASP A 156 43.99 3.72 28.57
N LYS A 157 43.50 4.66 29.37
CA LYS A 157 44.28 5.83 29.82
C LYS A 157 43.78 6.26 31.19
N LYS A 158 44.69 6.11 32.15
CA LYS A 158 44.61 6.69 33.48
C LYS A 158 44.40 8.19 33.36
N THR A 159 43.49 8.77 34.09
CA THR A 159 43.74 9.90 35.04
C THR A 159 42.41 10.47 35.53
N ASP A 160 42.39 10.61 36.85
CA ASP A 160 41.76 11.60 37.72
C ASP A 160 40.25 11.78 37.87
N LYS A 161 39.90 11.60 39.12
CA LYS A 161 38.65 11.86 39.82
C LYS A 161 38.18 13.31 39.63
N LYS A 162 36.93 13.52 39.21
CA LYS A 162 36.06 14.55 39.77
C LYS A 162 34.60 14.08 39.78
N LYS A 163 34.01 14.21 40.98
CA LYS A 163 32.60 13.99 41.27
C LYS A 163 31.79 15.06 40.56
N ASP A 164 30.75 14.68 39.80
CA ASP A 164 29.55 15.49 39.66
C ASP A 164 28.32 14.60 39.67
N LYS A 165 27.42 14.97 40.56
CA LYS A 165 26.08 14.42 40.77
C LYS A 165 25.17 14.98 39.70
N ASP A 166 24.11 14.26 39.45
CA ASP A 166 22.95 14.54 38.63
C ASP A 166 23.02 14.00 37.17
N LYS A 167 22.90 12.69 37.09
CA LYS A 167 22.33 12.06 35.89
C LYS A 167 20.91 11.62 36.21
N LYS A 168 19.93 12.39 35.71
CA LYS A 168 18.57 11.91 35.50
C LYS A 168 18.67 10.57 34.77
N SER A 169 18.12 9.52 35.37
CA SER A 169 17.95 8.21 34.75
C SER A 169 17.09 8.40 33.49
N SER A 170 17.70 8.30 32.32
CA SER A 170 16.98 7.99 31.10
C SER A 170 16.22 6.68 31.30
N PRO A 171 14.98 6.52 30.80
CA PRO A 171 14.27 5.26 30.91
C PRO A 171 15.12 4.17 30.26
N GLU A 172 15.34 3.06 30.99
CA GLU A 172 15.99 1.87 30.47
C GLU A 172 15.21 1.43 29.22
N THR A 173 15.78 1.67 28.06
CA THR A 173 15.26 1.11 26.82
C THR A 173 15.48 -0.39 26.88
N ASN A 174 14.42 -1.18 27.01
CA ASN A 174 14.42 -2.63 26.81
C ASN A 174 14.80 -2.94 25.35
N SER A 175 16.07 -2.73 25.02
CA SER A 175 16.63 -3.04 23.74
C SER A 175 16.92 -4.55 23.71
N GLY A 176 16.12 -5.31 22.96
CA GLY A 176 16.37 -6.73 22.73
C GLY A 176 15.16 -7.64 22.66
N SER A 177 13.93 -7.16 22.93
CA SER A 177 12.74 -7.96 22.72
C SER A 177 12.06 -7.62 21.39
N TYR A 178 11.42 -8.61 20.80
CA TYR A 178 10.69 -8.49 19.53
C TYR A 178 9.23 -8.89 19.71
N ASN A 179 8.40 -8.25 18.93
CA ASN A 179 6.99 -8.59 18.81
C ASN A 179 6.77 -9.28 17.46
N ILE A 180 6.09 -10.43 17.47
CA ILE A 180 5.85 -11.23 16.29
C ILE A 180 4.40 -11.06 15.84
N THR A 181 4.21 -10.90 14.55
CA THR A 181 2.92 -10.95 13.90
C THR A 181 3.01 -11.78 12.61
N ASN A 182 1.88 -12.27 12.12
CA ASN A 182 1.82 -12.95 10.84
C ASN A 182 2.18 -11.98 9.70
N LYS A 183 2.86 -12.50 8.68
CA LYS A 183 3.12 -11.78 7.44
C LYS A 183 1.98 -12.06 6.47
N ALA A 184 0.94 -11.23 6.52
CA ALA A 184 -0.16 -11.29 5.58
C ALA A 184 0.33 -11.02 4.16
N ASP A 185 -0.17 -11.77 3.19
CA ASP A 185 0.09 -11.53 1.77
C ASP A 185 -0.95 -10.54 1.23
N GLY A 186 -0.54 -9.29 1.17
CA GLY A 186 -1.39 -8.17 0.80
C GLY A 186 -0.61 -7.02 0.17
N THR A 187 -1.18 -5.85 0.24
CA THR A 187 -0.55 -4.61 -0.20
C THR A 187 -0.39 -3.67 0.97
N ARG A 188 0.86 -3.35 1.35
CA ARG A 188 1.13 -2.37 2.40
C ARG A 188 0.67 -0.99 1.97
N LYS A 189 -0.15 -0.36 2.79
CA LYS A 189 -0.65 1.01 2.62
C LYS A 189 -0.53 1.74 3.94
N LEU A 190 -0.15 3.02 3.90
CA LEU A 190 -0.36 3.90 5.04
C LEU A 190 -1.79 4.44 4.99
N LEU A 191 -2.44 4.56 6.13
CA LEU A 191 -3.73 5.23 6.25
C LEU A 191 -3.51 6.62 6.86
N PHE A 192 -3.74 7.64 6.08
CA PHE A 192 -3.63 9.04 6.49
C PHE A 192 -5.01 9.59 6.79
N ILE A 193 -5.19 10.12 8.00
CA ILE A 193 -6.42 10.80 8.44
C ILE A 193 -6.19 12.30 8.29
N PHE A 194 -7.00 12.93 7.45
CA PHE A 194 -6.89 14.36 7.18
C PHE A 194 -8.25 14.95 6.79
N ASP A 195 -8.59 16.09 7.39
CA ASP A 195 -9.82 16.87 7.08
C ASP A 195 -11.08 15.99 7.13
N ASP A 196 -11.18 15.19 8.22
CA ASP A 196 -12.27 14.22 8.49
C ASP A 196 -12.45 13.13 7.43
N ASN A 197 -11.45 12.91 6.62
CA ASN A 197 -11.43 11.85 5.63
C ASN A 197 -10.22 10.93 5.85
N THR A 198 -10.30 9.75 5.27
CA THR A 198 -9.22 8.75 5.29
C THR A 198 -8.69 8.51 3.89
N PHE A 199 -7.36 8.39 3.80
CA PHE A 199 -6.66 8.23 2.54
C PHE A 199 -5.62 7.13 2.66
N PHE A 200 -5.60 6.19 1.72
CA PHE A 200 -4.47 5.29 1.56
C PHE A 200 -3.34 6.01 0.82
N VAL A 201 -2.13 5.83 1.33
CA VAL A 201 -0.89 6.30 0.70
C VAL A 201 -0.01 5.10 0.43
N ASP A 202 0.43 4.92 -0.80
CA ASP A 202 1.30 3.82 -1.19
C ASP A 202 2.77 4.25 -1.35
N LYS A 203 3.63 3.26 -1.56
CA LYS A 203 5.07 3.48 -1.81
C LYS A 203 5.37 4.29 -3.08
N LEU A 204 4.42 4.38 -4.00
CA LEU A 204 4.55 5.16 -5.24
C LEU A 204 4.06 6.60 -5.05
N LYS A 205 3.73 6.99 -3.83
CA LYS A 205 3.21 8.33 -3.48
C LYS A 205 1.82 8.61 -4.07
N GLN A 206 1.07 7.57 -4.38
CA GLN A 206 -0.32 7.73 -4.78
C GLN A 206 -1.20 7.85 -3.55
N ILE A 207 -2.10 8.82 -3.57
CA ILE A 207 -3.10 9.03 -2.53
C ILE A 207 -4.46 8.62 -3.07
N GLN A 208 -5.11 7.73 -2.34
CA GLN A 208 -6.39 7.14 -2.69
C GLN A 208 -7.38 7.42 -1.57
N LYS A 209 -8.46 8.12 -1.87
CA LYS A 209 -9.53 8.35 -0.88
C LYS A 209 -10.24 7.05 -0.57
N THR A 210 -10.40 6.74 0.71
CA THR A 210 -11.08 5.52 1.15
C THR A 210 -12.54 5.79 1.51
N GLU A 211 -13.31 4.73 1.72
CA GLU A 211 -14.67 4.79 2.26
C GLU A 211 -14.71 4.44 3.76
N ILE A 212 -13.55 4.35 4.41
CA ILE A 212 -13.45 4.13 5.85
C ILE A 212 -13.89 5.43 6.53
N GLU A 213 -14.94 5.37 7.33
CA GLU A 213 -15.50 6.52 8.02
C GLU A 213 -14.92 6.61 9.45
N LEU A 214 -14.93 7.81 10.01
CA LEU A 214 -14.51 8.07 11.39
C LEU A 214 -15.78 8.20 12.25
N LYS A 215 -15.82 7.47 13.37
CA LYS A 215 -16.81 7.70 14.43
C LYS A 215 -16.34 8.84 15.30
N TYR A 216 -17.03 9.95 15.24
CA TYR A 216 -16.80 11.03 16.17
C TYR A 216 -17.86 10.98 17.29
N ASP A 217 -17.38 11.18 18.52
CA ASP A 217 -18.22 11.77 19.53
C ASP A 217 -18.26 13.28 19.22
N ASP A 218 -19.46 13.86 19.09
CA ASP A 218 -19.69 15.27 18.69
C ASP A 218 -18.96 16.29 19.59
N ASN A 219 -18.45 15.84 20.74
CA ASN A 219 -17.73 16.66 21.72
C ASN A 219 -16.20 16.68 21.55
N ILE A 220 -15.63 15.98 20.57
CA ILE A 220 -14.19 15.97 20.36
C ILE A 220 -13.82 17.07 19.36
N GLU A 221 -13.39 18.23 19.88
CA GLU A 221 -12.92 19.36 19.06
C GLU A 221 -11.64 19.04 18.26
N ASP A 222 -10.84 18.09 18.72
CA ASP A 222 -9.54 17.78 18.13
C ASP A 222 -9.61 16.43 17.42
N LYS A 223 -10.12 16.50 16.22
CA LYS A 223 -10.26 15.36 15.33
C LYS A 223 -8.89 14.74 15.05
N TYR A 224 -8.84 13.46 14.78
CA TYR A 224 -7.62 12.67 14.56
C TYR A 224 -6.81 13.09 13.32
N ASN A 225 -6.93 14.36 12.92
CA ASN A 225 -6.24 14.93 11.77
C ASN A 225 -4.72 14.79 11.90
N ASN A 226 -4.06 14.56 10.77
CA ASN A 226 -2.62 14.34 10.69
C ASN A 226 -2.17 13.12 11.52
N THR A 227 -2.97 12.06 11.46
CA THR A 227 -2.62 10.74 12.00
C THR A 227 -2.24 9.83 10.84
N ILE A 228 -1.12 9.09 10.99
CA ILE A 228 -0.61 8.15 9.99
C ILE A 228 -0.49 6.77 10.64
N LEU A 229 -1.34 5.85 10.21
CA LEU A 229 -1.29 4.43 10.54
C LEU A 229 -0.55 3.67 9.44
N ASP A 230 0.09 2.57 9.81
CA ASP A 230 0.67 1.61 8.87
C ASP A 230 -0.09 0.30 8.93
N GLY A 231 -0.37 -0.29 7.77
CA GLY A 231 -1.15 -1.50 7.70
C GLY A 231 -1.01 -2.26 6.39
N GLU A 232 -1.58 -3.45 6.37
CA GLU A 232 -1.66 -4.32 5.21
C GLU A 232 -3.10 -4.43 4.74
N LEU A 233 -3.34 -4.09 3.48
CA LEU A 233 -4.63 -4.29 2.83
C LEU A 233 -4.65 -5.69 2.21
N VAL A 234 -5.46 -6.58 2.76
CA VAL A 234 -5.56 -7.97 2.33
C VAL A 234 -6.93 -8.28 1.74
N THR A 235 -6.98 -9.24 0.83
CA THR A 235 -8.23 -9.82 0.34
C THR A 235 -8.52 -11.08 1.14
N LEU A 236 -9.66 -11.12 1.81
CA LEU A 236 -10.12 -12.29 2.54
C LEU A 236 -10.63 -13.37 1.57
N ARG A 237 -10.65 -14.64 2.00
CA ARG A 237 -11.16 -15.77 1.20
C ARG A 237 -12.62 -15.60 0.73
N ASN A 238 -13.40 -14.80 1.43
CA ASN A 238 -14.77 -14.45 1.05
C ASN A 238 -14.87 -13.29 0.04
N GLY A 239 -13.74 -12.81 -0.47
CA GLY A 239 -13.64 -11.71 -1.43
C GLY A 239 -13.75 -10.30 -0.83
N LYS A 240 -13.97 -10.17 0.49
CA LYS A 240 -13.94 -8.87 1.17
C LYS A 240 -12.51 -8.41 1.41
N MET A 241 -12.32 -7.12 1.52
CA MET A 241 -11.03 -6.52 1.86
C MET A 241 -10.95 -6.22 3.35
N GLN A 242 -9.74 -6.33 3.91
CA GLN A 242 -9.48 -6.01 5.29
C GLN A 242 -8.19 -5.21 5.39
N TYR A 243 -8.25 -4.05 6.06
CA TYR A 243 -7.08 -3.26 6.40
C TYR A 243 -6.60 -3.63 7.81
N GLN A 244 -5.43 -4.23 7.89
CA GLN A 244 -4.83 -4.75 9.12
C GLN A 244 -3.76 -3.80 9.62
N VAL A 245 -4.10 -2.96 10.61
CA VAL A 245 -3.19 -1.98 11.21
C VAL A 245 -2.17 -2.68 12.08
N PHE A 246 -0.90 -2.32 11.92
CA PHE A 246 0.22 -2.90 12.68
C PHE A 246 1.19 -1.87 13.26
N ASP A 247 1.10 -0.58 12.87
CA ASP A 247 1.91 0.49 13.48
C ASP A 247 1.25 1.87 13.32
N ILE A 248 1.83 2.89 13.99
CA ILE A 248 1.45 4.30 13.90
C ILE A 248 2.70 5.16 13.93
N TYR A 249 2.79 6.12 13.02
CA TYR A 249 3.95 7.00 12.91
C TYR A 249 3.67 8.44 13.31
N ALA A 250 2.46 8.90 13.11
CA ALA A 250 1.98 10.18 13.58
C ALA A 250 0.63 10.03 14.26
N TYR A 251 0.43 10.75 15.34
CA TYR A 251 -0.83 10.85 16.05
C TYR A 251 -1.15 12.31 16.34
N ARG A 252 -2.23 12.82 15.74
CA ARG A 252 -2.68 14.21 15.91
C ARG A 252 -1.54 15.21 15.72
N ASN A 253 -0.87 15.13 14.59
CA ASN A 253 0.27 15.99 14.21
C ASN A 253 1.54 15.83 15.10
N LYS A 254 1.64 14.80 15.90
CA LYS A 254 2.82 14.50 16.72
C LYS A 254 3.50 13.22 16.24
N SER A 255 4.82 13.26 16.17
CA SER A 255 5.62 12.07 15.84
C SER A 255 5.51 11.00 16.92
N CYS A 256 5.30 9.76 16.52
CA CYS A 256 5.33 8.57 17.38
C CYS A 256 6.63 7.76 17.22
N LEU A 257 7.57 8.22 16.39
CA LEU A 257 8.77 7.43 16.05
C LEU A 257 9.71 7.18 17.23
N SER A 258 9.73 8.08 18.22
CA SER A 258 10.51 7.93 19.45
C SER A 258 9.85 7.04 20.51
N MET A 259 8.59 6.66 20.31
CA MET A 259 7.84 5.82 21.25
C MET A 259 8.24 4.35 21.09
N THR A 260 8.14 3.59 22.18
CA THR A 260 8.28 2.13 22.16
C THR A 260 7.11 1.49 21.42
N PHE A 261 7.29 0.25 20.93
CA PHE A 261 6.23 -0.45 20.24
C PHE A 261 4.95 -0.62 21.07
N PRO A 262 4.98 -1.00 22.36
CA PRO A 262 3.78 -1.07 23.18
C PRO A 262 3.02 0.27 23.32
N GLU A 263 3.74 1.39 23.39
CA GLU A 263 3.13 2.72 23.42
C GLU A 263 2.42 3.01 22.08
N ARG A 264 3.07 2.70 20.95
CA ARG A 264 2.45 2.84 19.62
C ARG A 264 1.28 1.88 19.42
N GLU A 265 1.40 0.64 19.95
CA GLU A 265 0.32 -0.34 19.88
C GLU A 265 -0.94 0.15 20.58
N ASN A 266 -0.81 0.73 21.76
CA ASN A 266 -1.95 1.34 22.46
C ASN A 266 -2.57 2.49 21.66
N LEU A 267 -1.75 3.34 21.03
CA LEU A 267 -2.25 4.45 20.23
C LEU A 267 -3.01 3.97 18.98
N PHE A 268 -2.44 3.05 18.21
CA PHE A 268 -3.13 2.62 17.00
C PHE A 268 -4.40 1.80 17.30
N LYS A 269 -4.47 1.06 18.41
CA LYS A 269 -5.71 0.43 18.87
C LYS A 269 -6.80 1.47 19.12
N ASN A 270 -6.49 2.54 19.84
CA ASN A 270 -7.43 3.63 20.09
C ASN A 270 -7.90 4.32 18.79
N VAL A 271 -7.01 4.44 17.80
CA VAL A 271 -7.40 5.01 16.51
C VAL A 271 -8.29 4.03 15.72
N VAL A 272 -7.98 2.73 15.76
CA VAL A 272 -8.79 1.72 15.06
C VAL A 272 -10.22 1.65 15.65
N ASP A 273 -10.37 1.84 16.95
CA ASP A 273 -11.68 1.81 17.62
C ASP A 273 -12.65 2.90 17.12
N ILE A 274 -12.11 3.99 16.56
CA ILE A 274 -12.92 5.06 15.98
C ILE A 274 -13.12 4.91 14.47
N LEU A 275 -12.40 3.99 13.81
CA LEU A 275 -12.60 3.71 12.39
C LEU A 275 -13.79 2.78 12.19
N GLN A 276 -14.66 3.14 11.28
CA GLN A 276 -15.79 2.30 10.88
C GLN A 276 -15.45 1.54 9.60
N ASP A 277 -15.88 0.30 9.56
CA ASP A 277 -15.84 -0.48 8.33
C ASP A 277 -16.54 0.29 7.20
N SER A 278 -15.95 0.25 6.01
CA SER A 278 -16.61 0.89 4.87
C SER A 278 -17.92 0.16 4.52
N LYS A 279 -18.90 0.92 4.05
CA LYS A 279 -20.17 0.37 3.54
C LYS A 279 -19.96 -0.62 2.37
N ASN A 280 -18.83 -0.54 1.70
CA ASN A 280 -18.52 -1.26 0.46
C ASN A 280 -17.40 -2.32 0.61
N ASN A 281 -17.22 -2.92 1.78
CA ASN A 281 -16.41 -4.12 1.99
C ASN A 281 -14.98 -3.98 2.52
N ILE A 282 -14.53 -2.85 3.06
CA ILE A 282 -13.24 -2.80 3.76
C ILE A 282 -13.49 -2.82 5.26
N SER A 283 -13.09 -3.88 5.93
CA SER A 283 -13.05 -3.91 7.40
C SER A 283 -11.70 -3.44 7.92
N VAL A 284 -11.67 -2.81 9.11
CA VAL A 284 -10.43 -2.32 9.74
C VAL A 284 -10.21 -3.05 11.05
N ILE A 285 -9.05 -3.66 11.20
CA ILE A 285 -8.67 -4.35 12.43
C ILE A 285 -7.24 -4.04 12.85
N CYS A 286 -6.91 -4.25 14.13
CA CYS A 286 -5.52 -4.33 14.58
C CYS A 286 -4.95 -5.71 14.35
N LYS A 287 -3.72 -5.81 13.88
CA LYS A 287 -2.96 -7.07 13.91
C LYS A 287 -2.71 -7.50 15.35
N LYS A 288 -2.70 -8.82 15.55
CA LYS A 288 -2.33 -9.41 16.84
C LYS A 288 -0.82 -9.59 16.89
N PHE A 289 -0.24 -9.21 18.02
CA PHE A 289 1.17 -9.38 18.29
C PHE A 289 1.38 -10.31 19.47
N GLN A 290 2.45 -11.08 19.42
CA GLN A 290 2.97 -11.85 20.54
C GLN A 290 4.34 -11.32 20.89
N ASN A 291 4.51 -10.87 22.14
CA ASN A 291 5.81 -10.47 22.63
C ASN A 291 6.69 -11.71 22.88
N VAL A 292 7.95 -11.62 22.51
CA VAL A 292 8.94 -12.67 22.70
C VAL A 292 10.07 -12.14 23.54
N ASP A 293 9.89 -12.25 24.85
CA ASP A 293 10.84 -11.75 25.85
C ASP A 293 11.94 -12.75 26.17
N ARG A 294 11.88 -13.98 25.64
CA ARG A 294 12.74 -15.09 26.05
C ARG A 294 13.59 -15.64 24.92
N ALA A 295 14.86 -15.81 25.23
CA ALA A 295 15.86 -16.36 24.32
C ALA A 295 15.77 -17.88 24.18
N GLY A 296 16.18 -18.44 23.03
CA GLY A 296 16.44 -19.86 22.85
C GLY A 296 15.26 -20.68 22.40
N ILE A 297 15.13 -21.92 22.93
CA ILE A 297 14.14 -22.92 22.50
C ILE A 297 12.71 -22.42 22.68
N GLU A 298 12.42 -21.67 23.72
CA GLU A 298 11.09 -21.12 23.98
C GLU A 298 10.66 -20.12 22.91
N TYR A 299 11.61 -19.39 22.33
CA TYR A 299 11.35 -18.50 21.19
C TYR A 299 10.90 -19.30 19.96
N ILE A 300 11.64 -20.35 19.60
CA ILE A 300 11.29 -21.21 18.45
C ILE A 300 9.94 -21.91 18.68
N GLN A 301 9.66 -22.35 19.91
CA GLN A 301 8.38 -22.94 20.28
C GLN A 301 7.25 -21.93 20.19
N GLY A 302 7.49 -20.67 20.61
CA GLY A 302 6.55 -19.55 20.44
C GLY A 302 6.24 -19.26 18.98
N LEU A 303 7.26 -19.25 18.12
CA LEU A 303 7.11 -19.09 16.67
C LEU A 303 6.25 -20.20 16.06
N ASN A 304 6.55 -21.46 16.40
CA ASN A 304 5.81 -22.60 15.88
C ASN A 304 4.36 -22.59 16.36
N LYS A 305 4.14 -22.25 17.64
CA LYS A 305 2.79 -22.11 18.21
C LYS A 305 2.03 -20.98 17.52
N PHE A 306 2.64 -19.82 17.39
CA PHE A 306 2.02 -18.68 16.70
C PHE A 306 1.65 -19.03 15.26
N ASN A 307 2.53 -19.71 14.55
CA ASN A 307 2.26 -20.12 13.16
C ASN A 307 1.11 -21.13 13.08
N SER A 308 1.05 -22.11 14.00
CA SER A 308 -0.02 -23.10 14.05
C SER A 308 -1.39 -22.51 14.44
N GLU A 309 -1.41 -21.53 15.35
CA GLU A 309 -2.64 -20.86 15.79
C GLU A 309 -3.21 -19.89 14.73
N ASN A 310 -2.39 -19.44 13.79
CA ASN A 310 -2.80 -18.50 12.74
C ASN A 310 -3.07 -19.14 11.37
N VAL A 311 -3.13 -20.47 11.30
CA VAL A 311 -3.40 -21.21 10.04
C VAL A 311 -4.75 -20.87 9.42
N ASP A 312 -5.73 -20.43 10.22
CA ASP A 312 -7.08 -20.07 9.72
C ASP A 312 -7.41 -18.58 9.92
N SER A 313 -6.50 -17.72 9.46
CA SER A 313 -6.66 -16.26 9.55
C SER A 313 -7.70 -15.68 8.58
N GLY A 314 -8.26 -16.49 7.68
CA GLY A 314 -9.19 -16.03 6.64
C GLY A 314 -8.53 -15.29 5.46
N PHE A 315 -7.20 -15.14 5.47
CA PHE A 315 -6.38 -14.53 4.41
C PHE A 315 -5.10 -15.35 4.21
N GLU A 316 -4.38 -15.10 3.12
CA GLU A 316 -3.12 -15.76 2.85
C GLU A 316 -2.00 -15.15 3.71
N ASN A 317 -1.17 -16.05 4.27
CA ASN A 317 -0.05 -15.71 5.14
C ASN A 317 1.22 -16.40 4.60
N ASP A 318 2.26 -15.63 4.38
CA ASP A 318 3.52 -16.09 3.78
C ASP A 318 4.72 -15.97 4.72
N GLY A 319 4.50 -16.05 6.03
CA GLY A 319 5.55 -16.02 7.04
C GLY A 319 5.24 -15.14 8.25
N MET A 320 6.27 -14.52 8.81
CA MET A 320 6.18 -13.71 10.02
C MET A 320 6.95 -12.41 9.88
N ILE A 321 6.50 -11.39 10.62
CA ILE A 321 7.19 -10.13 10.80
C ILE A 321 7.61 -10.02 12.28
N LEU A 322 8.86 -9.66 12.50
CA LEU A 322 9.43 -9.42 13.83
C LEU A 322 9.70 -7.92 13.95
N THR A 323 8.99 -7.28 14.88
CA THR A 323 9.08 -5.84 15.11
C THR A 323 9.79 -5.61 16.46
N PRO A 324 10.87 -4.81 16.52
CA PRO A 324 11.55 -4.53 17.77
C PRO A 324 10.64 -3.79 18.74
N THR A 325 10.78 -4.07 20.04
CA THR A 325 9.99 -3.42 21.10
C THR A 325 10.40 -1.95 21.30
N GLY A 326 11.60 -1.58 20.89
CA GLY A 326 12.12 -0.22 20.98
C GLY A 326 11.42 0.79 20.05
N SER A 327 11.99 1.98 19.98
CA SER A 327 11.51 3.05 19.11
C SER A 327 11.80 2.78 17.62
N VAL A 328 11.05 3.42 16.74
CA VAL A 328 11.29 3.39 15.29
C VAL A 328 12.42 4.35 14.91
N SER A 329 13.01 5.01 15.88
CA SER A 329 13.90 6.14 15.66
C SER A 329 15.04 5.83 14.70
N GLY A 330 15.10 6.63 13.68
CA GLY A 330 16.27 7.18 13.01
C GLY A 330 17.33 6.25 12.44
N HIS A 331 18.14 6.81 11.61
CA HIS A 331 19.21 6.23 10.79
C HIS A 331 20.31 5.46 11.57
N ASN A 332 20.29 5.49 12.89
CA ASN A 332 21.24 4.80 13.78
C ASN A 332 20.62 3.62 14.53
N ASN A 333 19.41 3.19 14.16
CA ASN A 333 18.76 2.12 14.87
C ASN A 333 19.38 0.77 14.50
N THR A 334 19.99 0.11 15.47
CA THR A 334 20.51 -1.24 15.35
C THR A 334 19.40 -2.28 15.24
N ASP A 335 18.19 -1.91 15.66
CA ASP A 335 17.05 -2.82 15.71
C ASP A 335 16.26 -2.74 14.41
N LYS A 336 16.38 -3.79 13.61
CA LYS A 336 15.70 -3.90 12.31
C LYS A 336 14.37 -4.62 12.46
N VAL A 337 13.40 -4.23 11.64
CA VAL A 337 12.21 -5.05 11.40
C VAL A 337 12.61 -6.20 10.47
N TYR A 338 12.33 -7.44 10.88
CA TYR A 338 12.66 -8.61 10.06
C TYR A 338 11.41 -9.24 9.47
N LYS A 339 11.57 -9.79 8.27
CA LYS A 339 10.61 -10.70 7.63
C LYS A 339 11.22 -12.10 7.55
N TRP A 340 10.48 -13.08 8.04
CA TRP A 340 10.84 -14.48 7.93
C TRP A 340 9.82 -15.20 7.05
N LYS A 341 10.31 -16.07 6.17
CA LYS A 341 9.50 -16.97 5.36
C LYS A 341 10.02 -18.40 5.51
N SER A 342 9.11 -19.37 5.47
CA SER A 342 9.53 -20.78 5.38
C SER A 342 10.20 -21.07 4.03
N VAL A 343 10.95 -22.15 3.96
CA VAL A 343 11.66 -22.54 2.72
C VAL A 343 10.66 -22.76 1.57
N GLU A 344 9.51 -23.33 1.87
CA GLU A 344 8.44 -23.64 0.90
C GLU A 344 7.79 -22.35 0.34
N GLN A 345 7.87 -21.26 1.08
CA GLN A 345 7.31 -19.94 0.70
C GLN A 345 8.36 -19.00 0.12
N THR A 346 9.60 -19.46 -0.01
CA THR A 346 10.68 -18.65 -0.58
C THR A 346 10.66 -18.72 -2.09
N THR A 347 10.56 -17.57 -2.74
CA THR A 347 10.58 -17.44 -4.20
C THR A 347 11.89 -16.80 -4.68
N ILE A 348 12.30 -17.16 -5.88
CA ILE A 348 13.48 -16.57 -6.54
C ILE A 348 13.00 -15.90 -7.82
N ASP A 349 13.35 -14.65 -7.98
CA ASP A 349 13.04 -13.89 -9.18
C ASP A 349 14.09 -14.14 -10.26
N PHE A 350 13.63 -14.49 -11.47
CA PHE A 350 14.48 -14.66 -12.62
C PHE A 350 14.26 -13.51 -13.61
N LYS A 351 15.34 -12.89 -14.06
CA LYS A 351 15.28 -11.97 -15.19
C LYS A 351 15.24 -12.78 -16.49
N VAL A 352 14.08 -12.80 -17.14
CA VAL A 352 13.89 -13.50 -18.42
C VAL A 352 14.15 -12.53 -19.57
N LYS A 353 14.96 -12.95 -20.54
CA LYS A 353 15.16 -12.26 -21.82
C LYS A 353 14.62 -13.16 -22.93
N VAL A 354 13.59 -12.70 -23.63
CA VAL A 354 13.11 -13.37 -24.83
C VAL A 354 14.15 -13.16 -25.93
N ILE A 355 14.79 -14.24 -26.36
CA ILE A 355 15.87 -14.19 -27.33
C ILE A 355 15.32 -14.44 -28.76
N ASP A 356 14.26 -15.23 -28.90
CA ASP A 356 13.63 -15.52 -30.19
C ASP A 356 12.11 -15.78 -30.04
N THR A 357 11.33 -15.29 -30.99
CA THR A 357 9.88 -15.46 -30.99
C THR A 357 9.41 -16.68 -31.83
N LYS A 358 10.34 -17.45 -32.40
CA LYS A 358 10.04 -18.65 -33.14
C LYS A 358 10.17 -19.90 -32.26
N ILE A 359 9.12 -20.26 -31.59
CA ILE A 359 9.00 -21.62 -31.00
C ILE A 359 8.56 -22.54 -32.12
N ASN A 360 9.50 -23.28 -32.70
CA ASN A 360 9.16 -24.46 -33.49
C ASN A 360 8.63 -25.54 -32.54
N VAL A 361 7.32 -25.59 -32.37
CA VAL A 361 6.67 -26.74 -31.73
C VAL A 361 6.73 -27.86 -32.78
N SER A 362 7.74 -28.70 -32.70
CA SER A 362 7.70 -29.97 -33.39
C SER A 362 6.63 -30.84 -32.73
N GLN A 363 5.50 -30.98 -33.39
CA GLN A 363 4.55 -32.04 -33.10
C GLN A 363 5.22 -33.36 -33.46
N ASN A 364 5.83 -34.03 -32.50
CA ASN A 364 6.01 -35.46 -32.54
C ASN A 364 4.92 -36.07 -31.65
N GLY A 365 3.78 -36.31 -32.28
CA GLY A 365 2.81 -37.21 -31.77
C GLY A 365 3.23 -38.64 -32.01
N THR A 366 2.51 -39.54 -31.35
CA THR A 366 2.47 -41.03 -31.45
C THR A 366 3.52 -41.72 -30.56
N GLU A 367 3.18 -42.51 -29.59
CA GLU A 367 2.11 -43.55 -29.36
C GLU A 367 1.71 -43.58 -27.88
#